data_2063720db4035309f810b836a0c65ae7
#
_entry.id   2063720db4035309f810b836a0c65ae7
#
_cell.length_a   1.000
_cell.length_b   1.000
_cell.length_c   1.000
_cell.angle_alpha   90.00
_cell.angle_beta   90.00
_cell.angle_gamma   90.00
#
_symmetry.space_group_name_H-M   'P 1'
#
loop_
_entity.id
_entity.type
_entity.pdbx_description
1 polymer ?
#
loop_
_entity_poly.entity_id
_entity_poly.type
_entity_poly.pdbx_seq_one_letter_code
_entity_poly.pdbx_strand_id
1 'polypeptide(L)'
;LTSVYGMAEQSNLALVSELIVQEPSMEERSREAFLEKFREQSGKPLIGFCVLGSIFSEGIDLTGNSLIGVLIVGTGLPQICNEREVIRAYFDRQQKKGYDYAYRYPGMNKVLQAAGRVIRTAEDVGTILLMDERFLERDNQSLLPEEWESYYAVNRNNCGQVLENFWNGLDNDKVAEAES
;
A
#
# COMPACT_ATOMS: atom_id res chain seq x y z
N LEU A 1 -12.78 -1.26 -6.29
CA LEU A 1 -12.69 -2.20 -5.15
C LEU A 1 -13.60 -3.41 -5.31
N THR A 2 -14.89 -3.23 -5.54
CA THR A 2 -15.89 -4.31 -5.56
C THR A 2 -15.52 -5.45 -6.52
N SER A 3 -14.97 -5.16 -7.70
CA SER A 3 -14.57 -6.20 -8.66
C SER A 3 -13.33 -6.97 -8.20
N VAL A 4 -12.34 -6.32 -7.62
CA VAL A 4 -11.12 -6.99 -7.11
C VAL A 4 -11.45 -7.84 -5.90
N TYR A 5 -12.26 -7.32 -4.97
CA TYR A 5 -12.75 -8.07 -3.83
C TYR A 5 -13.55 -9.31 -4.26
N GLY A 6 -14.49 -9.16 -5.21
CA GLY A 6 -15.26 -10.28 -5.73
C GLY A 6 -14.41 -11.36 -6.42
N MET A 7 -13.32 -10.99 -7.08
CA MET A 7 -12.35 -11.96 -7.63
C MET A 7 -11.59 -12.70 -6.52
N ALA A 8 -11.18 -12.00 -5.46
CA ALA A 8 -10.52 -12.60 -4.31
C ALA A 8 -11.47 -13.55 -3.55
N GLU A 9 -12.73 -13.15 -3.36
CA GLU A 9 -13.76 -13.96 -2.70
C GLU A 9 -14.07 -15.26 -3.46
N GLN A 10 -14.02 -15.24 -4.79
CA GLN A 10 -14.19 -16.43 -5.63
C GLN A 10 -12.91 -17.27 -5.78
N SER A 11 -11.79 -16.81 -5.28
CA SER A 11 -10.51 -17.51 -5.34
C SER A 11 -10.30 -18.41 -4.10
N ASN A 12 -9.27 -19.27 -4.16
CA ASN A 12 -8.86 -20.07 -2.99
C ASN A 12 -8.36 -19.20 -1.82
N LEU A 13 -8.12 -17.91 -2.03
CA LEU A 13 -7.70 -16.97 -1.01
C LEU A 13 -8.72 -16.84 0.13
N ALA A 14 -10.01 -16.83 -0.19
CA ALA A 14 -11.09 -16.79 0.79
C ALA A 14 -11.16 -18.04 1.69
N LEU A 15 -10.57 -19.16 1.27
CA LEU A 15 -10.50 -20.38 2.08
C LEU A 15 -9.44 -20.31 3.17
N VAL A 16 -8.35 -19.59 2.93
CA VAL A 16 -7.17 -19.53 3.81
C VAL A 16 -7.04 -18.22 4.58
N SER A 17 -7.81 -17.18 4.22
CA SER A 17 -7.76 -15.85 4.82
C SER A 17 -9.16 -15.29 5.08
N GLU A 18 -9.27 -14.34 6.01
CA GLU A 18 -10.44 -13.48 6.16
C GLU A 18 -10.33 -12.30 5.21
N LEU A 19 -11.41 -11.99 4.48
CA LEU A 19 -11.46 -10.87 3.54
C LEU A 19 -12.41 -9.81 4.07
N ILE A 20 -11.96 -8.57 4.15
CA ILE A 20 -12.79 -7.42 4.50
C ILE A 20 -12.65 -6.32 3.46
N VAL A 21 -13.69 -5.53 3.26
CA VAL A 21 -13.71 -4.46 2.26
C VAL A 21 -14.21 -3.17 2.87
N GLN A 22 -13.55 -2.08 2.55
CA GLN A 22 -14.02 -0.76 2.87
C GLN A 22 -15.32 -0.47 2.13
N GLU A 23 -16.39 -0.16 2.86
CA GLU A 23 -17.65 0.29 2.30
C GLU A 23 -17.62 1.80 2.00
N PRO A 24 -18.36 2.25 0.96
CA PRO A 24 -18.58 3.69 0.77
C PRO A 24 -19.30 4.29 1.98
N SER A 25 -18.85 5.46 2.42
CA SER A 25 -19.53 6.22 3.49
C SER A 25 -19.65 5.49 4.83
N MET A 26 -18.61 4.73 5.24
CA MET A 26 -18.58 4.09 6.56
C MET A 26 -18.75 5.12 7.68
N GLU A 27 -19.65 4.83 8.61
CA GLU A 27 -19.78 5.57 9.87
C GLU A 27 -18.57 5.30 10.78
N GLU A 28 -18.32 6.17 11.75
CA GLU A 28 -17.18 6.08 12.67
C GLU A 28 -17.09 4.71 13.36
N ARG A 29 -18.21 4.22 13.88
CA ARG A 29 -18.27 2.90 14.52
C ARG A 29 -17.89 1.75 13.59
N SER A 30 -18.29 1.81 12.33
CA SER A 30 -17.92 0.80 11.31
C SER A 30 -16.44 0.87 10.95
N ARG A 31 -15.86 2.07 10.96
CA ARG A 31 -14.42 2.29 10.76
C ARG A 31 -13.61 1.69 11.90
N GLU A 32 -14.00 1.95 13.14
CA GLU A 32 -13.36 1.37 14.33
C GLU A 32 -13.42 -0.16 14.31
N ALA A 33 -14.61 -0.73 14.00
CA ALA A 33 -14.77 -2.18 13.89
C ALA A 33 -13.91 -2.78 12.76
N PHE A 34 -13.75 -2.08 11.63
CA PHE A 34 -12.86 -2.50 10.55
C PHE A 34 -11.39 -2.54 11.01
N LEU A 35 -10.95 -1.52 11.75
CA LEU A 35 -9.57 -1.44 12.26
C LEU A 35 -9.31 -2.44 13.38
N GLU A 36 -10.29 -2.71 14.23
CA GLU A 36 -10.15 -3.66 15.33
C GLU A 36 -9.85 -5.07 14.80
N LYS A 37 -10.40 -5.46 13.66
CA LYS A 37 -10.07 -6.72 13.00
C LYS A 37 -8.59 -6.91 12.68
N PHE A 38 -7.86 -5.85 12.38
CA PHE A 38 -6.41 -5.91 12.19
C PHE A 38 -5.62 -6.07 13.49
N ARG A 39 -6.22 -5.71 14.64
CA ARG A 39 -5.62 -5.89 15.96
C ARG A 39 -5.94 -7.25 16.56
N GLU A 40 -7.04 -7.87 16.12
CA GLU A 40 -7.43 -9.20 16.56
C GLU A 40 -6.52 -10.27 15.93
N GLN A 41 -5.92 -11.11 16.77
CA GLN A 41 -5.16 -12.28 16.31
C GLN A 41 -6.12 -13.45 16.08
N SER A 42 -6.79 -13.48 14.93
CA SER A 42 -7.84 -14.47 14.63
C SER A 42 -7.32 -15.85 14.21
N GLY A 43 -6.02 -16.06 14.15
CA GLY A 43 -5.42 -17.32 13.69
C GLY A 43 -5.48 -17.54 12.16
N LYS A 44 -6.17 -16.67 11.42
CA LYS A 44 -6.15 -16.63 9.94
C LYS A 44 -5.59 -15.28 9.48
N PRO A 45 -4.85 -15.26 8.37
CA PRO A 45 -4.45 -14.00 7.74
C PRO A 45 -5.67 -13.15 7.39
N LEU A 46 -5.60 -11.85 7.65
CA LEU A 46 -6.62 -10.88 7.30
C LEU A 46 -6.17 -10.05 6.09
N ILE A 47 -7.03 -9.91 5.10
CA ILE A 47 -6.80 -9.06 3.92
C ILE A 47 -7.88 -7.99 3.83
N GLY A 48 -7.49 -6.73 3.97
CA GLY A 48 -8.38 -5.58 3.85
C GLY A 48 -8.27 -4.91 2.49
N PHE A 49 -9.39 -4.70 1.82
CA PHE A 49 -9.49 -3.95 0.57
C PHE A 49 -9.93 -2.52 0.85
N CYS A 50 -9.04 -1.56 0.65
CA CYS A 50 -9.26 -0.15 0.93
C CYS A 50 -9.06 0.73 -0.31
N VAL A 51 -9.69 1.90 -0.32
CA VAL A 51 -9.46 2.92 -1.35
C VAL A 51 -8.21 3.72 -0.99
N LEU A 52 -7.29 3.84 -1.92
CA LEU A 52 -6.09 4.66 -1.74
C LEU A 52 -6.45 6.14 -1.58
N GLY A 53 -5.91 6.79 -0.54
CA GLY A 53 -6.27 8.16 -0.15
C GLY A 53 -7.58 8.26 0.62
N SER A 54 -8.09 7.13 1.14
CA SER A 54 -9.18 7.12 2.12
C SER A 54 -8.63 7.28 3.54
N ILE A 55 -9.56 7.37 4.50
CA ILE A 55 -9.24 7.41 5.94
C ILE A 55 -8.34 6.27 6.39
N PHE A 56 -8.40 5.11 5.73
CA PHE A 56 -7.57 3.95 6.05
C PHE A 56 -6.13 4.06 5.56
N SER A 57 -5.83 4.96 4.63
CA SER A 57 -4.46 5.28 4.22
C SER A 57 -3.83 6.44 5.00
N GLU A 58 -4.64 7.26 5.71
CA GLU A 58 -4.15 8.49 6.34
C GLU A 58 -4.25 8.50 7.88
N GLY A 59 -5.17 7.74 8.47
CA GLY A 59 -5.52 7.84 9.89
C GLY A 59 -5.35 6.56 10.72
N ILE A 60 -4.81 5.48 10.18
CA ILE A 60 -4.70 4.21 10.89
C ILE A 60 -3.43 4.16 11.73
N ASP A 61 -3.58 3.77 12.98
CA ASP A 61 -2.49 3.39 13.86
C ASP A 61 -2.54 1.88 14.14
N LEU A 62 -1.94 1.10 13.24
CA LEU A 62 -1.72 -0.33 13.39
C LEU A 62 -0.26 -0.53 13.74
N THR A 63 0.05 -0.73 15.01
CA THR A 63 1.41 -0.91 15.52
C THR A 63 1.84 -2.38 15.54
N GLY A 64 3.15 -2.61 15.47
CA GLY A 64 3.74 -3.96 15.52
C GLY A 64 3.28 -4.83 14.33
N ASN A 65 3.04 -6.10 14.59
CA ASN A 65 2.69 -7.10 13.57
C ASN A 65 1.23 -7.01 13.05
N SER A 66 0.49 -5.95 13.37
CA SER A 66 -0.91 -5.79 12.93
C SER A 66 -1.04 -5.54 11.42
N LEU A 67 0.02 -5.06 10.77
CA LEU A 67 0.06 -4.86 9.31
C LEU A 67 1.46 -5.22 8.79
N ILE A 68 1.58 -6.38 8.18
CA ILE A 68 2.86 -6.93 7.68
C ILE A 68 3.09 -6.69 6.19
N GLY A 69 2.10 -6.17 5.47
CA GLY A 69 2.26 -5.90 4.05
C GLY A 69 1.17 -5.03 3.48
N VAL A 70 1.50 -4.32 2.41
CA VAL A 70 0.56 -3.54 1.61
C VAL A 70 0.76 -3.78 0.12
N LEU A 71 -0.35 -3.97 -0.61
CA LEU A 71 -0.36 -4.04 -2.06
C LEU A 71 -1.04 -2.76 -2.58
N ILE A 72 -0.30 -1.94 -3.31
CA ILE A 72 -0.80 -0.68 -3.86
C ILE A 72 -0.99 -0.83 -5.36
N VAL A 73 -2.24 -0.75 -5.81
CA VAL A 73 -2.61 -0.90 -7.22
C VAL A 73 -2.81 0.48 -7.84
N GLY A 74 -1.96 0.81 -8.79
CA GLY A 74 -1.96 2.12 -9.47
C GLY A 74 -1.19 3.20 -8.71
N THR A 75 -0.89 4.29 -9.41
CA THR A 75 -0.08 5.42 -8.91
C THR A 75 -0.89 6.47 -8.14
N GLY A 76 -2.09 6.13 -7.69
CA GLY A 76 -2.91 7.02 -6.85
C GLY A 76 -3.41 8.31 -7.52
N LEU A 77 -3.31 8.42 -8.84
CA LEU A 77 -3.70 9.63 -9.55
C LEU A 77 -5.13 10.05 -9.21
N PRO A 78 -5.33 11.31 -8.83
CA PRO A 78 -6.66 11.83 -8.58
C PRO A 78 -7.47 11.94 -9.88
N GLN A 79 -8.79 11.97 -9.74
CA GLN A 79 -9.68 12.18 -10.88
C GLN A 79 -9.44 13.54 -11.54
N ILE A 80 -9.65 13.60 -12.84
CA ILE A 80 -9.64 14.86 -13.61
C ILE A 80 -10.85 15.69 -13.19
N CYS A 81 -10.60 16.92 -12.77
CA CYS A 81 -11.63 17.88 -12.42
C CYS A 81 -11.16 19.31 -12.76
N ASN A 82 -12.10 20.24 -12.80
CA ASN A 82 -11.81 21.63 -13.17
C ASN A 82 -10.77 22.28 -12.27
N GLU A 83 -10.82 22.03 -10.98
CA GLU A 83 -9.87 22.58 -10.00
C GLU A 83 -8.45 22.13 -10.28
N ARG A 84 -8.26 20.86 -10.66
CA ARG A 84 -6.95 20.31 -11.00
C ARG A 84 -6.44 20.84 -12.34
N GLU A 85 -7.32 21.04 -13.30
CA GLU A 85 -6.93 21.64 -14.59
C GLU A 85 -6.52 23.12 -14.42
N VAL A 86 -7.11 23.85 -13.49
CA VAL A 86 -6.65 25.20 -13.11
C VAL A 86 -5.24 25.16 -12.50
N ILE A 87 -4.98 24.25 -11.58
CA ILE A 87 -3.64 24.03 -10.99
C ILE A 87 -2.64 23.67 -12.09
N ARG A 88 -3.00 22.72 -12.95
CA ARG A 88 -2.16 22.29 -14.08
C ARG A 88 -1.81 23.47 -14.97
N ALA A 89 -2.80 24.23 -15.43
CA ALA A 89 -2.59 25.38 -16.30
C ALA A 89 -1.74 26.49 -15.64
N TYR A 90 -1.87 26.67 -14.33
CA TYR A 90 -1.04 27.61 -13.59
C TYR A 90 0.43 27.19 -13.59
N PHE A 91 0.74 25.96 -13.21
CA PHE A 91 2.13 25.48 -13.12
C PHE A 91 2.76 25.22 -14.49
N ASP A 92 1.98 24.93 -15.53
CA ASP A 92 2.49 24.85 -16.90
C ASP A 92 3.01 26.20 -17.41
N ARG A 93 2.38 27.31 -17.00
CA ARG A 93 2.86 28.67 -17.32
C ARG A 93 4.11 29.05 -16.55
N GLN A 94 4.25 28.58 -15.29
CA GLN A 94 5.37 28.94 -14.42
C GLN A 94 6.61 28.07 -14.66
N GLN A 95 6.44 26.74 -14.68
CA GLN A 95 7.55 25.78 -14.59
C GLN A 95 7.46 24.64 -15.62
N LYS A 96 6.43 24.59 -16.45
CA LYS A 96 6.13 23.49 -17.37
C LYS A 96 5.95 22.11 -16.67
N LYS A 97 5.47 22.13 -15.43
CA LYS A 97 5.27 20.94 -14.57
C LYS A 97 3.83 20.81 -14.09
N GLY A 98 2.87 21.32 -14.86
CA GLY A 98 1.46 21.35 -14.44
C GLY A 98 0.90 19.97 -14.14
N TYR A 99 1.24 18.96 -14.94
CA TYR A 99 0.81 17.58 -14.68
C TYR A 99 1.36 17.04 -13.36
N ASP A 100 2.62 17.33 -13.04
CA ASP A 100 3.26 16.87 -11.82
C ASP A 100 2.53 17.42 -10.58
N TYR A 101 2.28 18.72 -10.54
CA TYR A 101 1.62 19.37 -9.41
C TYR A 101 0.13 19.01 -9.29
N ALA A 102 -0.57 18.85 -10.42
CA ALA A 102 -1.99 18.57 -10.41
C ALA A 102 -2.31 17.08 -10.14
N TYR A 103 -1.44 16.16 -10.58
CA TYR A 103 -1.74 14.74 -10.62
C TYR A 103 -0.66 13.85 -10.01
N ARG A 104 0.59 13.92 -10.52
CA ARG A 104 1.66 13.00 -10.13
C ARG A 104 2.01 13.12 -8.65
N TYR A 105 2.36 14.30 -8.16
CA TYR A 105 2.73 14.50 -6.76
C TYR A 105 1.60 14.16 -5.79
N PRO A 106 0.34 14.60 -5.99
CA PRO A 106 -0.76 14.17 -5.15
C PRO A 106 -1.02 12.67 -5.18
N GLY A 107 -0.81 12.01 -6.33
CA GLY A 107 -0.93 10.56 -6.46
C GLY A 107 0.14 9.84 -5.67
N MET A 108 1.41 10.18 -5.91
CA MET A 108 2.55 9.55 -5.22
C MET A 108 2.50 9.80 -3.71
N ASN A 109 2.06 10.97 -3.25
CA ASN A 109 1.87 11.21 -1.82
C ASN A 109 0.92 10.22 -1.18
N LYS A 110 -0.18 9.86 -1.83
CA LYS A 110 -1.10 8.82 -1.33
C LYS A 110 -0.44 7.45 -1.28
N VAL A 111 0.36 7.12 -2.29
CA VAL A 111 1.14 5.86 -2.34
C VAL A 111 2.10 5.81 -1.15
N LEU A 112 2.88 6.86 -0.93
CA LEU A 112 3.86 6.93 0.18
C LEU A 112 3.18 6.90 1.55
N GLN A 113 2.05 7.59 1.71
CA GLN A 113 1.27 7.55 2.95
C GLN A 113 0.74 6.14 3.26
N ALA A 114 0.21 5.43 2.25
CA ALA A 114 -0.27 4.06 2.43
C ALA A 114 0.87 3.09 2.75
N ALA A 115 1.98 3.20 2.04
CA ALA A 115 3.16 2.37 2.25
C ALA A 115 3.81 2.60 3.63
N GLY A 116 3.90 3.86 4.07
CA GLY A 116 4.41 4.23 5.40
C GLY A 116 3.53 3.77 6.57
N ARG A 117 2.43 3.03 6.30
CA ARG A 117 1.66 2.37 7.36
C ARG A 117 2.22 1.01 7.75
N VAL A 118 3.04 0.41 6.90
CA VAL A 118 3.66 -0.90 7.16
C VAL A 118 4.94 -0.76 7.97
N ILE A 119 5.79 0.23 7.65
CA ILE A 119 7.09 0.45 8.32
C ILE A 119 7.06 1.85 8.93
N ARG A 120 7.05 1.94 10.25
CA ARG A 120 6.97 3.18 11.03
C ARG A 120 8.14 3.39 11.96
N THR A 121 8.67 2.29 12.47
CA THR A 121 9.80 2.27 13.40
C THR A 121 10.93 1.42 12.81
N ALA A 122 12.11 1.48 13.43
CA ALA A 122 13.26 0.68 13.02
C ALA A 122 13.06 -0.84 13.26
N GLU A 123 12.12 -1.19 14.14
CA GLU A 123 11.80 -2.57 14.51
C GLU A 123 10.70 -3.17 13.61
N ASP A 124 9.96 -2.33 12.85
CA ASP A 124 8.90 -2.82 11.98
C ASP A 124 9.49 -3.52 10.76
N VAL A 125 8.92 -4.69 10.45
CA VAL A 125 9.29 -5.47 9.28
C VAL A 125 8.04 -5.73 8.45
N GLY A 126 8.14 -5.50 7.14
CA GLY A 126 7.01 -5.72 6.27
C GLY A 126 7.35 -5.59 4.79
N THR A 127 6.37 -5.86 3.94
CA THR A 127 6.53 -5.80 2.49
C THR A 127 5.61 -4.77 1.86
N ILE A 128 6.14 -4.03 0.89
CA ILE A 128 5.40 -3.07 0.08
C ILE A 128 5.46 -3.53 -1.37
N LEU A 129 4.31 -3.88 -1.96
CA LEU A 129 4.20 -4.27 -3.35
C LEU A 129 3.49 -3.19 -4.17
N LEU A 130 4.22 -2.57 -5.08
CA LEU A 130 3.71 -1.54 -6.00
C LEU A 130 3.30 -2.19 -7.32
N MET A 131 2.00 -2.20 -7.64
CA MET A 131 1.43 -2.94 -8.77
C MET A 131 0.98 -1.98 -9.87
N ASP A 132 1.92 -1.41 -10.59
CA ASP A 132 1.70 -0.61 -11.80
C ASP A 132 3.04 -0.39 -12.50
N GLU A 133 3.09 -0.56 -13.82
CA GLU A 133 4.32 -0.36 -14.61
C GLU A 133 4.85 1.07 -14.53
N ARG A 134 3.98 2.05 -14.29
CA ARG A 134 4.36 3.46 -14.14
C ARG A 134 5.28 3.71 -12.94
N PHE A 135 5.33 2.82 -11.95
CA PHE A 135 6.29 2.91 -10.87
C PHE A 135 7.75 2.71 -11.34
N LEU A 136 7.95 2.10 -12.51
CA LEU A 136 9.27 1.94 -13.13
C LEU A 136 9.67 3.16 -13.99
N GLU A 137 8.77 4.11 -14.20
CA GLU A 137 9.09 5.36 -14.89
C GLU A 137 10.00 6.22 -14.02
N ARG A 138 11.04 6.79 -14.64
CA ARG A 138 12.05 7.61 -13.94
C ARG A 138 11.45 8.74 -13.10
N ASP A 139 10.41 9.39 -13.60
CA ASP A 139 9.77 10.51 -12.93
C ASP A 139 9.03 10.06 -11.65
N ASN A 140 8.45 8.86 -11.62
CA ASN A 140 7.81 8.30 -10.45
C ASN A 140 8.85 7.71 -9.48
N GLN A 141 9.90 7.06 -9.99
CA GLN A 141 11.00 6.56 -9.17
C GLN A 141 11.73 7.67 -8.41
N SER A 142 11.92 8.83 -9.03
CA SER A 142 12.55 9.98 -8.37
C SER A 142 11.75 10.57 -7.20
N LEU A 143 10.51 10.12 -7.00
CA LEU A 143 9.64 10.52 -5.90
C LEU A 143 9.57 9.47 -4.78
N LEU A 144 10.19 8.30 -4.99
CA LEU A 144 10.29 7.28 -3.94
C LEU A 144 11.37 7.69 -2.91
N PRO A 145 11.22 7.31 -1.64
CA PRO A 145 12.22 7.55 -0.62
C PRO A 145 13.57 6.88 -0.95
N GLU A 146 14.67 7.48 -0.53
CA GLU A 146 16.02 6.91 -0.73
C GLU A 146 16.16 5.52 -0.11
N GLU A 147 15.48 5.28 1.02
CA GLU A 147 15.46 3.98 1.70
C GLU A 147 14.85 2.86 0.86
N TRP A 148 14.13 3.21 -0.21
CA TRP A 148 13.52 2.25 -1.15
C TRP A 148 14.37 2.00 -2.40
N GLU A 149 15.61 2.48 -2.47
CA GLU A 149 16.50 2.23 -3.61
C GLU A 149 16.76 0.73 -3.83
N SER A 150 16.77 -0.07 -2.75
CA SER A 150 16.93 -1.52 -2.81
C SER A 150 15.56 -2.21 -3.01
N TYR A 151 14.99 -2.13 -4.20
CA TYR A 151 13.75 -2.83 -4.54
C TYR A 151 13.98 -3.96 -5.54
N TYR A 152 13.06 -4.91 -5.56
CA TYR A 152 13.04 -6.00 -6.53
C TYR A 152 11.95 -5.73 -7.58
N ALA A 153 12.35 -5.66 -8.86
CA ALA A 153 11.38 -5.70 -9.94
C ALA A 153 10.89 -7.14 -10.13
N VAL A 154 9.63 -7.38 -9.82
CA VAL A 154 9.02 -8.72 -9.83
C VAL A 154 7.91 -8.81 -10.87
N ASN A 155 7.56 -10.03 -11.23
CA ASN A 155 6.42 -10.35 -12.06
C ASN A 155 5.62 -11.50 -11.43
N ARG A 156 4.50 -11.87 -12.04
CA ARG A 156 3.62 -12.92 -11.52
C ARG A 156 4.31 -14.26 -11.24
N ASN A 157 5.37 -14.58 -11.97
CA ASN A 157 6.03 -15.91 -11.86
C ASN A 157 7.06 -15.97 -10.74
N ASN A 158 7.66 -14.83 -10.35
CA ASN A 158 8.75 -14.80 -9.36
C ASN A 158 8.40 -14.06 -8.06
N CYS A 159 7.28 -13.31 -8.02
CA CYS A 159 6.90 -12.52 -6.84
C CYS A 159 6.77 -13.40 -5.59
N GLY A 160 6.11 -14.56 -5.67
CA GLY A 160 5.97 -15.48 -4.54
C GLY A 160 7.31 -15.92 -3.97
N GLN A 161 8.24 -16.35 -4.83
CA GLN A 161 9.57 -16.79 -4.41
C GLN A 161 10.38 -15.67 -3.74
N VAL A 162 10.28 -14.43 -4.24
CA VAL A 162 10.97 -13.28 -3.62
C VAL A 162 10.40 -13.00 -2.23
N LEU A 163 9.08 -13.05 -2.05
CA LEU A 163 8.44 -12.88 -0.75
C LEU A 163 8.80 -14.01 0.22
N GLU A 164 8.78 -15.26 -0.22
CA GLU A 164 9.18 -16.41 0.62
C GLU A 164 10.62 -16.28 1.08
N ASN A 165 11.56 -15.93 0.18
CA ASN A 165 12.96 -15.74 0.53
C ASN A 165 13.16 -14.62 1.57
N PHE A 166 12.41 -13.52 1.43
CA PHE A 166 12.46 -12.42 2.39
C PHE A 166 12.01 -12.87 3.80
N TRP A 167 10.84 -13.50 3.91
CA TRP A 167 10.31 -13.92 5.19
C TRP A 167 11.11 -15.05 5.84
N ASN A 168 11.58 -16.02 5.07
CA ASN A 168 12.45 -17.10 5.57
C ASN A 168 13.83 -16.59 6.05
N GLY A 169 14.35 -15.52 5.42
CA GLY A 169 15.59 -14.86 5.86
C GLY A 169 15.45 -14.27 7.26
N LEU A 170 14.36 -13.58 7.53
CA LEU A 170 14.06 -12.97 8.83
C LEU A 170 13.90 -13.99 9.96
N ASP A 171 13.31 -15.16 9.68
CA ASP A 171 13.17 -16.21 10.67
C ASP A 171 14.52 -16.81 11.04
N ASN A 172 15.43 -16.97 10.09
CA ASN A 172 16.79 -17.46 10.33
C ASN A 172 17.63 -16.46 11.16
N ASP A 173 17.50 -15.17 10.90
CA ASP A 173 18.23 -14.13 11.64
C ASP A 173 17.75 -14.06 13.12
N LYS A 174 16.45 -14.19 13.37
CA LYS A 174 15.89 -14.25 14.73
C LYS A 174 16.35 -15.49 15.52
N VAL A 175 16.50 -16.63 14.86
CA VAL A 175 17.02 -17.85 15.50
C VAL A 175 18.50 -17.68 15.87
N ALA A 176 19.30 -17.08 15.00
CA ALA A 176 20.72 -16.82 15.26
C ALA A 176 20.95 -15.83 16.41
N GLU A 177 20.09 -14.80 16.56
CA GLU A 177 20.14 -13.85 17.67
C GLU A 177 19.71 -14.48 19.01
N ALA A 178 18.81 -15.46 18.99
CA ALA A 178 18.32 -16.13 20.21
C ALA A 178 19.32 -17.18 20.76
N GLU A 179 20.27 -17.63 19.94
CA GLU A 179 21.32 -18.60 20.29
C GLU A 179 22.65 -17.93 20.70
N SER A 180 22.75 -16.61 20.61
CA SER A 180 23.93 -15.81 20.95
C SER A 180 23.75 -15.10 22.32
#